data_b300a554e44c324191521c9c1e39849f
#
_entry.id   b300a554e44c324191521c9c1e39849f
#
_cell.length_a   1.000
_cell.length_b   1.000
_cell.length_c   1.000
_cell.angle_alpha   90.00
_cell.angle_beta   90.00
_cell.angle_gamma   90.00
#
_symmetry.space_group_name_H-M   'P 1'
#
loop_
_entity.id
_entity.type
_entity.pdbx_description
1 polymer ?
#
loop_
_entity_poly.entity_id
_entity_poly.type
_entity_poly.pdbx_seq_one_letter_code
_entity_poly.pdbx_strand_id
1 'polypeptide(L)'
;TQHDALDAATQGFVDALNTILGSEHVNIDVQVASGDSTTCTPIVNSFVNKKVDLIMANATPALQAAYNATTSIPILGTSVTEYGVALGLSDFSGTVGGNISGTSDLAPLTEQADMILELVPQAKNVGLLYCSAEPNSEYQVKVVEDYLSNKGLTCTRYSFSDSNDVAAVTTKAAADSDVIYI
;
A
#
# COMPACT_ATOMS: atom_id res chain seq x y z
N THR A 1 -8.08 -7.04 10.12
CA THR A 1 -8.25 -8.18 9.19
C THR A 1 -6.88 -8.66 8.79
N GLN A 2 -6.63 -9.97 8.91
CA GLN A 2 -5.47 -10.60 8.27
C GLN A 2 -5.66 -10.44 6.74
N HIS A 3 -4.55 -10.20 6.04
CA HIS A 3 -4.56 -10.05 4.59
C HIS A 3 -3.61 -11.08 3.99
N ASP A 4 -4.15 -12.10 3.34
CA ASP A 4 -3.40 -13.28 2.89
C ASP A 4 -2.15 -12.93 2.06
N ALA A 5 -2.23 -11.92 1.20
CA ALA A 5 -1.07 -11.48 0.38
C ALA A 5 0.04 -10.84 1.23
N LEU A 6 -0.32 -10.04 2.24
CA LEU A 6 0.65 -9.45 3.17
C LEU A 6 1.27 -10.51 4.08
N ASP A 7 0.46 -11.46 4.54
CA ASP A 7 0.93 -12.58 5.35
C ASP A 7 1.90 -13.47 4.55
N ALA A 8 1.60 -13.71 3.26
CA ALA A 8 2.51 -14.44 2.37
C ALA A 8 3.84 -13.71 2.14
N ALA A 9 3.84 -12.37 2.00
CA ALA A 9 5.05 -11.58 1.89
C ALA A 9 5.90 -11.65 3.16
N THR A 10 5.26 -11.58 4.34
CA THR A 10 5.94 -11.77 5.63
C THR A 10 6.55 -13.16 5.74
N GLN A 11 5.78 -14.21 5.39
CA GLN A 11 6.27 -15.58 5.45
C GLN A 11 7.46 -15.81 4.50
N GLY A 12 7.38 -15.27 3.27
CA GLY A 12 8.48 -15.37 2.31
C GLY A 12 9.78 -14.73 2.82
N PHE A 13 9.68 -13.59 3.51
CA PHE A 13 10.84 -12.96 4.16
C PHE A 13 11.42 -13.82 5.27
N VAL A 14 10.58 -14.37 6.15
CA VAL A 14 10.99 -15.27 7.24
C VAL A 14 11.68 -16.53 6.69
N ASP A 15 11.10 -17.15 5.68
CA ASP A 15 11.63 -18.36 5.06
C ASP A 15 12.99 -18.11 4.39
N ALA A 16 13.12 -16.96 3.72
CA ALA A 16 14.39 -16.57 3.09
C ALA A 16 15.49 -16.34 4.13
N LEU A 17 15.21 -15.63 5.22
CA LEU A 17 16.19 -15.41 6.29
C LEU A 17 16.62 -16.73 6.94
N ASN A 18 15.69 -17.60 7.27
CA ASN A 18 15.99 -18.92 7.84
C ASN A 18 16.81 -19.79 6.90
N THR A 19 16.52 -19.71 5.59
CA THR A 19 17.25 -20.49 4.57
C THR A 19 18.67 -19.98 4.36
N ILE A 20 18.85 -18.66 4.35
CA ILE A 20 20.16 -18.03 4.01
C ILE A 20 21.08 -18.00 5.22
N LEU A 21 20.56 -17.68 6.39
CA LEU A 21 21.35 -17.43 7.61
C LEU A 21 21.35 -18.63 8.57
N GLY A 22 20.37 -19.52 8.47
CA GLY A 22 20.10 -20.57 9.45
C GLY A 22 19.16 -20.10 10.57
N SER A 23 18.14 -20.88 10.89
CA SER A 23 17.13 -20.52 11.89
C SER A 23 17.70 -20.35 13.30
N GLU A 24 18.85 -20.97 13.58
CA GLU A 24 19.56 -20.84 14.86
C GLU A 24 20.34 -19.52 14.99
N HIS A 25 20.53 -18.76 13.89
CA HIS A 25 21.25 -17.51 13.87
C HIS A 25 20.38 -16.25 13.77
N VAL A 26 19.07 -16.45 13.59
CA VAL A 26 18.12 -15.33 13.50
C VAL A 26 17.04 -15.44 14.56
N ASN A 27 16.70 -14.29 15.14
CA ASN A 27 15.56 -14.16 16.06
C ASN A 27 14.54 -13.22 15.43
N ILE A 28 13.42 -13.75 14.98
CA ILE A 28 12.41 -13.02 14.23
C ILE A 28 11.19 -12.78 15.13
N ASP A 29 10.87 -11.51 15.37
CA ASP A 29 9.68 -11.07 16.11
C ASP A 29 8.67 -10.52 15.09
N VAL A 30 7.60 -11.29 14.84
CA VAL A 30 6.53 -10.91 13.91
C VAL A 30 5.37 -10.33 14.70
N GLN A 31 5.01 -9.09 14.39
CA GLN A 31 3.87 -8.38 14.98
C GLN A 31 2.89 -7.94 13.89
N VAL A 32 1.59 -8.08 14.14
CA VAL A 32 0.54 -7.79 13.16
C VAL A 32 -0.38 -6.69 13.68
N ALA A 33 -0.54 -5.63 12.89
CA ALA A 33 -1.41 -4.49 13.21
C ALA A 33 -2.90 -4.74 12.87
N SER A 34 -3.22 -5.86 12.24
CA SER A 34 -4.60 -6.32 11.94
C SER A 34 -5.48 -5.29 11.20
N GLY A 35 -4.88 -4.50 10.30
CA GLY A 35 -5.57 -3.47 9.54
C GLY A 35 -5.80 -2.15 10.27
N ASP A 36 -5.31 -2.02 11.50
CA ASP A 36 -5.34 -0.76 12.25
C ASP A 36 -3.98 -0.07 12.19
N SER A 37 -3.89 0.99 11.38
CA SER A 37 -2.65 1.76 11.21
C SER A 37 -2.16 2.40 12.52
N THR A 38 -3.04 2.69 13.47
CA THR A 38 -2.68 3.27 14.76
C THR A 38 -1.88 2.30 15.62
N THR A 39 -2.06 1.00 15.40
CA THR A 39 -1.31 -0.08 16.07
C THR A 39 0.13 -0.22 15.55
N CYS A 40 0.45 0.27 14.36
CA CYS A 40 1.80 0.21 13.81
C CYS A 40 2.82 0.95 14.68
N THR A 41 2.48 2.15 15.17
CA THR A 41 3.40 2.98 15.97
C THR A 41 3.86 2.30 17.27
N PRO A 42 3.01 1.78 18.16
CA PRO A 42 3.47 1.09 19.36
C PRO A 42 4.26 -0.20 19.05
N ILE A 43 3.92 -0.93 17.98
CA ILE A 43 4.70 -2.10 17.55
C ILE A 43 6.13 -1.68 17.19
N VAL A 44 6.28 -0.69 16.31
CA VAL A 44 7.61 -0.21 15.89
C VAL A 44 8.40 0.36 17.04
N ASN A 45 7.79 1.13 17.93
CA ASN A 45 8.45 1.62 19.14
C ASN A 45 8.97 0.49 20.05
N SER A 46 8.23 -0.63 20.10
CA SER A 46 8.72 -1.83 20.81
C SER A 46 9.99 -2.39 20.16
N PHE A 47 10.05 -2.47 18.82
CA PHE A 47 11.27 -2.90 18.10
C PHE A 47 12.44 -1.97 18.32
N VAL A 48 12.23 -0.65 18.25
CA VAL A 48 13.27 0.35 18.53
C VAL A 48 13.81 0.22 19.97
N ASN A 49 12.92 0.04 20.95
CA ASN A 49 13.32 -0.16 22.35
C ASN A 49 14.08 -1.48 22.57
N LYS A 50 13.74 -2.53 21.83
CA LYS A 50 14.47 -3.81 21.85
C LYS A 50 15.82 -3.74 21.10
N LYS A 51 16.06 -2.65 20.36
CA LYS A 51 17.25 -2.44 19.53
C LYS A 51 17.47 -3.56 18.53
N VAL A 52 16.41 -3.91 17.78
CA VAL A 52 16.51 -4.90 16.71
C VAL A 52 17.52 -4.43 15.64
N ASP A 53 18.16 -5.39 14.96
CA ASP A 53 19.16 -5.10 13.93
C ASP A 53 18.54 -4.64 12.61
N LEU A 54 17.27 -5.01 12.35
CA LEU A 54 16.55 -4.72 11.12
C LEU A 54 15.04 -4.68 11.40
N ILE A 55 14.33 -3.78 10.74
CA ILE A 55 12.86 -3.76 10.69
C ILE A 55 12.42 -4.07 9.27
N MET A 56 11.59 -5.11 9.08
CA MET A 56 10.84 -5.31 7.85
C MET A 56 9.45 -4.70 8.02
N ALA A 57 9.14 -3.71 7.21
CA ALA A 57 7.86 -3.01 7.20
C ALA A 57 7.01 -3.48 6.02
N ASN A 58 5.94 -4.21 6.32
CA ASN A 58 5.03 -4.75 5.31
C ASN A 58 3.79 -3.86 5.21
N ALA A 59 3.60 -3.23 4.06
CA ALA A 59 2.61 -2.22 3.71
C ALA A 59 2.96 -0.78 4.13
N THR A 60 2.31 0.18 3.44
CA THR A 60 2.53 1.63 3.61
C THR A 60 2.42 2.11 5.07
N PRO A 61 1.39 1.76 5.86
CA PRO A 61 1.29 2.23 7.25
C PRO A 61 2.43 1.74 8.15
N ALA A 62 2.90 0.50 7.95
CA ALA A 62 4.02 -0.04 8.69
C ALA A 62 5.33 0.68 8.34
N LEU A 63 5.54 0.97 7.05
CA LEU A 63 6.69 1.76 6.58
C LEU A 63 6.69 3.17 7.16
N GLN A 64 5.56 3.87 7.16
CA GLN A 64 5.41 5.20 7.73
C GLN A 64 5.73 5.22 9.23
N ALA A 65 5.21 4.23 9.97
CA ALA A 65 5.50 4.11 11.40
C ALA A 65 7.00 3.86 11.65
N ALA A 66 7.64 3.00 10.88
CA ALA A 66 9.07 2.71 11.00
C ALA A 66 9.94 3.93 10.64
N TYR A 67 9.62 4.63 9.56
CA TYR A 67 10.29 5.86 9.14
C TYR A 67 10.28 6.93 10.22
N ASN A 68 9.13 7.12 10.87
CA ASN A 68 8.98 8.13 11.92
C ASN A 68 9.66 7.73 13.25
N ALA A 69 9.90 6.45 13.48
CA ALA A 69 10.40 5.95 14.76
C ALA A 69 11.93 5.86 14.85
N THR A 70 12.63 5.70 13.72
CA THR A 70 14.09 5.51 13.73
C THR A 70 14.77 6.00 12.45
N THR A 71 15.94 6.59 12.62
CA THR A 71 16.84 6.98 11.52
C THR A 71 18.11 6.13 11.47
N SER A 72 18.26 5.17 12.38
CA SER A 72 19.49 4.39 12.55
C SER A 72 19.31 2.89 12.32
N ILE A 73 18.15 2.32 12.68
CA ILE A 73 17.86 0.91 12.41
C ILE A 73 17.50 0.79 10.91
N PRO A 74 18.14 -0.10 10.14
CA PRO A 74 17.76 -0.36 8.76
C PRO A 74 16.30 -0.78 8.65
N ILE A 75 15.62 -0.26 7.63
CA ILE A 75 14.21 -0.55 7.34
C ILE A 75 14.12 -1.11 5.92
N LEU A 76 13.52 -2.29 5.78
CA LEU A 76 13.17 -2.86 4.48
C LEU A 76 11.66 -2.81 4.32
N GLY A 77 11.18 -2.05 3.32
CA GLY A 77 9.77 -2.01 2.95
C GLY A 77 9.42 -3.11 1.95
N THR A 78 8.25 -3.69 2.08
CA THR A 78 7.63 -4.57 1.08
C THR A 78 6.13 -4.29 1.02
N SER A 79 5.47 -4.67 -0.07
CA SER A 79 4.05 -4.36 -0.30
C SER A 79 3.76 -2.85 -0.15
N VAL A 80 4.69 -2.04 -0.62
CA VAL A 80 4.60 -0.57 -0.62
C VAL A 80 4.42 -0.12 -2.06
N THR A 81 3.29 0.51 -2.34
CA THR A 81 2.90 0.93 -3.70
C THR A 81 3.88 1.96 -4.24
N GLU A 82 4.06 3.09 -3.54
CA GLU A 82 4.92 4.17 -3.99
C GLU A 82 5.58 4.87 -2.79
N TYR A 83 6.91 4.82 -2.72
CA TYR A 83 7.67 5.29 -1.55
C TYR A 83 7.67 6.80 -1.38
N GLY A 84 7.64 7.55 -2.49
CA GLY A 84 7.57 9.01 -2.43
C GLY A 84 6.33 9.51 -1.74
N VAL A 85 5.17 8.96 -2.12
CA VAL A 85 3.88 9.27 -1.48
C VAL A 85 3.83 8.74 -0.05
N ALA A 86 4.27 7.50 0.16
CA ALA A 86 4.26 6.87 1.49
C ALA A 86 5.05 7.69 2.51
N LEU A 87 6.16 8.30 2.11
CA LEU A 87 7.10 9.02 2.98
C LEU A 87 7.04 10.55 2.82
N GLY A 88 6.16 11.07 1.96
CA GLY A 88 6.02 12.51 1.70
C GLY A 88 7.25 13.14 1.03
N LEU A 89 7.93 12.41 0.14
CA LEU A 89 9.14 12.88 -0.55
C LEU A 89 8.77 13.59 -1.85
N SER A 90 9.00 14.91 -1.93
CA SER A 90 8.63 15.73 -3.09
C SER A 90 9.43 15.41 -4.36
N ASP A 91 10.67 14.97 -4.21
CA ASP A 91 11.61 14.74 -5.32
C ASP A 91 12.00 13.26 -5.44
N PHE A 92 11.06 12.35 -5.18
CA PHE A 92 11.33 10.92 -5.25
C PHE A 92 11.65 10.48 -6.68
N SER A 93 12.81 9.85 -6.86
CA SER A 93 13.33 9.38 -8.15
C SER A 93 13.62 7.87 -8.18
N GLY A 94 12.91 7.12 -7.33
CA GLY A 94 13.10 5.67 -7.21
C GLY A 94 14.09 5.23 -6.13
N THR A 95 14.70 6.18 -5.41
CA THR A 95 15.61 5.88 -4.29
C THR A 95 15.23 6.72 -3.08
N VAL A 96 14.95 6.06 -1.95
CA VAL A 96 14.63 6.75 -0.68
C VAL A 96 15.92 7.25 -0.03
N GLY A 97 16.91 6.39 0.10
CA GLY A 97 18.16 6.69 0.81
C GLY A 97 18.05 6.57 2.34
N GLY A 98 19.05 7.08 3.03
CA GLY A 98 19.12 6.97 4.49
C GLY A 98 19.19 5.51 4.96
N ASN A 99 18.35 5.17 5.93
CA ASN A 99 18.26 3.81 6.49
C ASN A 99 17.11 2.97 5.85
N ILE A 100 16.55 3.41 4.72
CA ILE A 100 15.40 2.76 4.08
C ILE A 100 15.77 2.19 2.72
N SER A 101 15.36 0.95 2.46
CA SER A 101 15.33 0.28 1.18
C SER A 101 14.11 -0.63 1.09
N GLY A 102 13.91 -1.30 -0.04
CA GLY A 102 12.81 -2.26 -0.17
C GLY A 102 12.39 -2.51 -1.60
N THR A 103 11.21 -3.07 -1.74
CA THR A 103 10.57 -3.37 -3.04
C THR A 103 9.28 -2.58 -3.18
N SER A 104 8.98 -2.09 -4.39
CA SER A 104 7.70 -1.49 -4.73
C SER A 104 6.79 -2.54 -5.38
N ASP A 105 5.51 -2.48 -5.10
CA ASP A 105 4.46 -3.28 -5.73
C ASP A 105 3.52 -2.43 -6.59
N LEU A 106 3.97 -1.24 -7.01
CA LEU A 106 3.19 -0.36 -7.86
C LEU A 106 2.78 -1.09 -9.15
N ALA A 107 1.47 -1.26 -9.30
CA ALA A 107 0.89 -1.86 -10.48
C ALA A 107 1.01 -0.96 -11.72
N PRO A 108 0.95 -1.51 -12.95
CA PRO A 108 0.91 -0.73 -14.18
C PRO A 108 -0.47 -0.07 -14.35
N LEU A 109 -0.68 1.07 -13.69
CA LEU A 109 -1.98 1.72 -13.53
C LEU A 109 -2.62 2.16 -14.85
N THR A 110 -1.81 2.60 -15.81
CA THR A 110 -2.30 3.01 -17.13
C THR A 110 -2.77 1.82 -17.96
N GLU A 111 -2.08 0.69 -17.88
CA GLU A 111 -2.47 -0.56 -18.51
C GLU A 111 -3.74 -1.15 -17.87
N GLN A 112 -3.89 -1.03 -16.55
CA GLN A 112 -5.14 -1.40 -15.87
C GLN A 112 -6.30 -0.51 -16.33
N ALA A 113 -6.07 0.78 -16.50
CA ALA A 113 -7.06 1.70 -17.02
C ALA A 113 -7.43 1.39 -18.49
N ASP A 114 -6.46 1.00 -19.33
CA ASP A 114 -6.73 0.56 -20.69
C ASP A 114 -7.56 -0.72 -20.73
N MET A 115 -7.34 -1.64 -19.81
CA MET A 115 -8.16 -2.87 -19.71
C MET A 115 -9.64 -2.54 -19.45
N ILE A 116 -9.97 -1.46 -18.74
CA ILE A 116 -11.36 -1.00 -18.58
C ILE A 116 -11.98 -0.72 -19.94
N LEU A 117 -11.26 -0.04 -20.83
CA LEU A 117 -11.75 0.33 -22.16
C LEU A 117 -11.89 -0.88 -23.08
N GLU A 118 -11.05 -1.90 -22.90
CA GLU A 118 -11.17 -3.15 -23.65
C GLU A 118 -12.39 -3.98 -23.19
N LEU A 119 -12.60 -4.08 -21.88
CA LEU A 119 -13.68 -4.88 -21.30
C LEU A 119 -15.04 -4.21 -21.41
N VAL A 120 -15.09 -2.87 -21.32
CA VAL A 120 -16.32 -2.08 -21.35
C VAL A 120 -16.16 -0.92 -22.34
N PRO A 121 -16.07 -1.19 -23.65
CA PRO A 121 -15.74 -0.16 -24.67
C PRO A 121 -16.78 0.95 -24.82
N GLN A 122 -17.97 0.78 -24.25
CA GLN A 122 -19.03 1.80 -24.26
C GLN A 122 -19.07 2.64 -22.98
N ALA A 123 -18.18 2.37 -22.01
CA ALA A 123 -18.13 3.11 -20.77
C ALA A 123 -17.88 4.61 -21.01
N LYS A 124 -18.61 5.44 -20.30
CA LYS A 124 -18.45 6.90 -20.29
C LYS A 124 -18.19 7.40 -18.88
N ASN A 125 -18.78 6.73 -17.89
CA ASN A 125 -18.70 7.11 -16.48
C ASN A 125 -17.98 6.01 -15.70
N VAL A 126 -16.80 6.32 -15.19
CA VAL A 126 -15.99 5.41 -14.37
C VAL A 126 -16.07 5.81 -12.92
N GLY A 127 -16.55 4.91 -12.07
CA GLY A 127 -16.48 5.06 -10.62
C GLY A 127 -15.09 4.64 -10.10
N LEU A 128 -14.45 5.49 -9.33
CA LEU A 128 -13.17 5.21 -8.70
C LEU A 128 -13.41 4.97 -7.20
N LEU A 129 -13.43 3.70 -6.80
CA LEU A 129 -13.74 3.28 -5.42
C LEU A 129 -12.45 3.01 -4.66
N TYR A 130 -12.22 3.73 -3.54
CA TYR A 130 -10.95 3.63 -2.83
C TYR A 130 -11.05 4.02 -1.35
N CYS A 131 -10.05 3.63 -0.56
CA CYS A 131 -9.89 4.05 0.82
C CYS A 131 -9.14 5.38 0.90
N SER A 132 -9.83 6.45 1.35
CA SER A 132 -9.24 7.78 1.49
C SER A 132 -8.30 7.92 2.71
N ALA A 133 -8.30 6.94 3.61
CA ALA A 133 -7.38 6.90 4.74
C ALA A 133 -5.96 6.41 4.36
N GLU A 134 -5.79 5.93 3.11
CA GLU A 134 -4.53 5.39 2.63
C GLU A 134 -3.93 6.24 1.50
N PRO A 135 -2.74 6.86 1.70
CA PRO A 135 -2.11 7.71 0.70
C PRO A 135 -1.78 7.01 -0.62
N ASN A 136 -1.46 5.71 -0.57
CA ASN A 136 -1.23 4.88 -1.75
C ASN A 136 -2.49 4.73 -2.61
N SER A 137 -3.66 4.57 -1.99
CA SER A 137 -4.94 4.50 -2.70
C SER A 137 -5.27 5.83 -3.40
N GLU A 138 -5.08 6.94 -2.70
CA GLU A 138 -5.27 8.29 -3.27
C GLU A 138 -4.36 8.54 -4.48
N TYR A 139 -3.08 8.12 -4.38
CA TYR A 139 -2.13 8.23 -5.49
C TYR A 139 -2.57 7.42 -6.71
N GLN A 140 -2.94 6.14 -6.52
CA GLN A 140 -3.36 5.26 -7.62
C GLN A 140 -4.60 5.81 -8.31
N VAL A 141 -5.61 6.20 -7.53
CA VAL A 141 -6.85 6.78 -8.06
C VAL A 141 -6.56 8.05 -8.87
N LYS A 142 -5.68 8.92 -8.37
CA LYS A 142 -5.31 10.14 -9.10
C LYS A 142 -4.69 9.83 -10.47
N VAL A 143 -3.76 8.89 -10.54
CA VAL A 143 -3.11 8.49 -11.79
C VAL A 143 -4.14 7.94 -12.79
N VAL A 144 -5.02 7.05 -12.34
CA VAL A 144 -6.06 6.45 -13.18
C VAL A 144 -7.08 7.50 -13.64
N GLU A 145 -7.51 8.39 -12.74
CA GLU A 145 -8.42 9.50 -13.06
C GLU A 145 -7.84 10.41 -14.14
N ASP A 146 -6.60 10.88 -13.95
CA ASP A 146 -5.93 11.74 -14.91
C ASP A 146 -5.82 11.05 -16.29
N TYR A 147 -5.46 9.77 -16.30
CA TYR A 147 -5.30 9.00 -17.52
C TYR A 147 -6.63 8.80 -18.27
N LEU A 148 -7.68 8.36 -17.59
CA LEU A 148 -9.00 8.11 -18.20
C LEU A 148 -9.68 9.42 -18.61
N SER A 149 -9.53 10.48 -17.83
CA SER A 149 -10.06 11.81 -18.18
C SER A 149 -9.42 12.36 -19.46
N ASN A 150 -8.12 12.15 -19.65
CA ASN A 150 -7.42 12.50 -20.89
C ASN A 150 -7.89 11.69 -22.10
N LYS A 151 -8.49 10.53 -21.89
CA LYS A 151 -9.15 9.72 -22.92
C LYS A 151 -10.62 10.06 -23.13
N GLY A 152 -11.14 11.06 -22.43
CA GLY A 152 -12.49 11.59 -22.58
C GLY A 152 -13.57 10.91 -21.77
N LEU A 153 -13.20 10.09 -20.76
CA LEU A 153 -14.15 9.51 -19.81
C LEU A 153 -14.42 10.46 -18.65
N THR A 154 -15.60 10.35 -18.08
CA THR A 154 -15.96 11.02 -16.84
C THR A 154 -15.60 10.11 -15.65
N CYS A 155 -14.72 10.58 -14.77
CA CYS A 155 -14.36 9.85 -13.56
C CYS A 155 -15.03 10.48 -12.34
N THR A 156 -15.59 9.65 -11.47
CA THR A 156 -16.21 10.08 -10.22
C THR A 156 -15.59 9.29 -9.07
N ARG A 157 -15.06 10.01 -8.07
CA ARG A 157 -14.44 9.41 -6.89
C ARG A 157 -15.48 8.98 -5.88
N TYR A 158 -15.38 7.73 -5.41
CA TYR A 158 -16.20 7.14 -4.36
C TYR A 158 -15.27 6.67 -3.24
N SER A 159 -15.13 7.47 -2.21
CA SER A 159 -14.20 7.17 -1.11
C SER A 159 -14.92 6.68 0.13
N PHE A 160 -14.29 5.76 0.83
CA PHE A 160 -14.62 5.35 2.20
C PHE A 160 -13.38 5.53 3.09
N SER A 161 -13.58 5.70 4.38
CA SER A 161 -12.48 5.83 5.34
C SER A 161 -12.28 4.58 6.18
N ASP A 162 -13.32 3.76 6.31
CA ASP A 162 -13.29 2.51 7.04
C ASP A 162 -14.26 1.47 6.41
N SER A 163 -14.19 0.24 6.88
CA SER A 163 -14.96 -0.88 6.32
C SER A 163 -16.47 -0.78 6.50
N ASN A 164 -16.98 0.07 7.40
CA ASN A 164 -18.42 0.19 7.65
C ASN A 164 -19.14 0.87 6.49
N ASP A 165 -18.45 1.78 5.79
CA ASP A 165 -19.02 2.57 4.71
C ASP A 165 -18.92 1.88 3.33
N VAL A 166 -18.07 0.85 3.19
CA VAL A 166 -17.78 0.20 1.91
C VAL A 166 -19.04 -0.23 1.17
N ALA A 167 -19.99 -0.88 1.85
CA ALA A 167 -21.21 -1.38 1.21
C ALA A 167 -22.08 -0.26 0.65
N ALA A 168 -22.26 0.84 1.41
CA ALA A 168 -23.07 1.97 1.00
C ALA A 168 -22.43 2.73 -0.16
N VAL A 169 -21.12 2.98 -0.08
CA VAL A 169 -20.36 3.69 -1.10
C VAL A 169 -20.28 2.87 -2.40
N THR A 170 -20.06 1.55 -2.30
CA THR A 170 -20.07 0.65 -3.46
C THR A 170 -21.44 0.62 -4.14
N THR A 171 -22.54 0.56 -3.37
CA THR A 171 -23.89 0.59 -3.92
C THR A 171 -24.13 1.87 -4.71
N LYS A 172 -23.69 3.01 -4.19
CA LYS A 172 -23.80 4.29 -4.88
C LYS A 172 -22.95 4.32 -6.14
N ALA A 173 -21.70 3.89 -6.07
CA ALA A 173 -20.81 3.82 -7.23
C ALA A 173 -21.40 2.95 -8.35
N ALA A 174 -21.95 1.79 -7.99
CA ALA A 174 -22.58 0.88 -8.94
C ALA A 174 -23.85 1.44 -9.59
N ALA A 175 -24.59 2.31 -8.90
CA ALA A 175 -25.78 2.94 -9.47
C ALA A 175 -25.43 4.08 -10.45
N ASP A 176 -24.32 4.77 -10.24
CA ASP A 176 -23.98 6.01 -10.95
C ASP A 176 -22.91 5.80 -12.05
N SER A 177 -22.30 4.61 -12.14
CA SER A 177 -21.17 4.36 -13.05
C SER A 177 -21.44 3.19 -14.01
N ASP A 178 -20.83 3.24 -15.18
CA ASP A 178 -20.85 2.14 -16.17
C ASP A 178 -19.88 1.01 -15.79
N VAL A 179 -18.80 1.39 -15.10
CA VAL A 179 -17.75 0.48 -14.60
C VAL A 179 -17.13 1.08 -13.35
N ILE A 180 -16.66 0.22 -12.44
CA ILE A 180 -15.96 0.62 -11.21
C ILE A 180 -14.53 0.11 -11.28
N TYR A 181 -13.56 1.01 -11.04
CA TYR A 181 -12.17 0.69 -10.72
C TYR A 181 -12.00 0.69 -9.20
N ILE A 182 -11.30 -0.34 -8.67
CA ILE A 182 -11.08 -0.54 -7.23
C ILE A 182 -9.59 -0.64 -6.96
#